data_f08a403036188b3cf67e01eabbe5e900
#
_entry.id   f08a403036188b3cf67e01eabbe5e900
#
_cell.length_a   1.000
_cell.length_b   1.000
_cell.length_c   1.000
_cell.angle_alpha   90.00
_cell.angle_beta   90.00
_cell.angle_gamma   90.00
#
_symmetry.space_group_name_H-M   'P 1'
#
loop_
_entity.id
_entity.type
_entity.pdbx_description
1 polymer ?
#
loop_
_entity_poly.entity_id
_entity_poly.type
_entity_poly.pdbx_seq_one_letter_code
_entity_poly.pdbx_strand_id
1 'polypeptide(L)'
;MFYSEIFARFIADLQLNQIPASVQQRAKELMLDTLGTALAAHKEQSVQNTLNAFECLDKQSTNQLKFKLWGQDKSLNAEFAAMFNGISAHALDFDDTHTEAILHASAILAPLCLSWGFSVCDDGEKVLKAFILGWEVGARIGVASKGSFHKRGFHTTAICGTFASAVAAGVLLDLNEEEFINTLGLAGSFASGVNEFLSNGSNSKLLHIANAIKNGILVANFAKNKLTGPKSIFEGRDNIFRTFGLEELCDKSELNKDLGELWQVLQVSIKPYPCCHFAHGLIECALALRNDGLKAGQIAHIQCFVDEVPISFICDPINAKYTPQSAYEAKFSMPFLMATAFTDGALNLRSYENLKRDEVLEFARKINYEKRQNNGFPKYFPGHIKARLTNGDEIQKDIFINKGNPDNPLSFDELQCKFLNNATLALDESKAMKLLEKIMSIETQRAFE
;
A
#
# COMPACT_ATOMS: atom_id res chain seq x y z
N MET A 1 -2.51 -30.58 -12.41
CA MET A 1 -1.74 -29.94 -11.33
C MET A 1 -2.57 -28.78 -10.80
N PHE A 2 -2.78 -28.69 -9.50
CA PHE A 2 -3.52 -27.59 -8.88
C PHE A 2 -2.66 -26.32 -8.84
N TYR A 3 -3.26 -25.12 -8.82
CA TYR A 3 -2.52 -23.85 -8.72
C TYR A 3 -1.69 -23.77 -7.43
N SER A 4 -2.17 -24.33 -6.32
CA SER A 4 -1.40 -24.42 -5.08
C SER A 4 -0.12 -25.25 -5.24
N GLU A 5 -0.16 -26.32 -6.02
CA GLU A 5 1.02 -27.15 -6.34
C GLU A 5 2.01 -26.38 -7.25
N ILE A 6 1.51 -25.57 -8.20
CA ILE A 6 2.35 -24.74 -9.06
C ILE A 6 3.09 -23.67 -8.23
N PHE A 7 2.36 -22.95 -7.37
CA PHE A 7 2.98 -21.96 -6.48
C PHE A 7 3.97 -22.60 -5.50
N ALA A 8 3.59 -23.70 -4.86
CA ALA A 8 4.45 -24.37 -3.88
C ALA A 8 5.79 -24.80 -4.48
N ARG A 9 5.78 -25.40 -5.67
CA ARG A 9 6.99 -25.77 -6.39
C ARG A 9 7.82 -24.54 -6.76
N PHE A 10 7.20 -23.52 -7.34
CA PHE A 10 7.89 -22.27 -7.71
C PHE A 10 8.59 -21.64 -6.50
N ILE A 11 7.91 -21.58 -5.34
CA ILE A 11 8.45 -20.98 -4.12
C ILE A 11 9.60 -21.79 -3.54
N ALA A 12 9.44 -23.14 -3.49
CA ALA A 12 10.40 -24.03 -2.88
C ALA A 12 11.73 -24.09 -3.67
N ASP A 13 11.65 -24.10 -5.00
CA ASP A 13 12.81 -24.26 -5.88
C ASP A 13 13.60 -22.96 -6.07
N LEU A 14 12.96 -21.79 -5.95
CA LEU A 14 13.56 -20.51 -6.28
C LEU A 14 14.59 -20.06 -5.23
N GLN A 15 15.76 -19.59 -5.69
CA GLN A 15 16.78 -18.95 -4.87
C GLN A 15 16.84 -17.46 -5.15
N LEU A 16 17.29 -16.62 -4.17
CA LEU A 16 17.33 -15.16 -4.33
C LEU A 16 18.18 -14.73 -5.53
N ASN A 17 19.31 -15.39 -5.78
CA ASN A 17 20.20 -15.10 -6.90
C ASN A 17 19.60 -15.39 -8.30
N GLN A 18 18.49 -16.10 -8.36
CA GLN A 18 17.72 -16.36 -9.59
C GLN A 18 16.65 -15.27 -9.83
N ILE A 19 16.37 -14.45 -8.82
CA ILE A 19 15.45 -13.31 -8.95
C ILE A 19 16.18 -12.13 -9.58
N PRO A 20 15.65 -11.51 -10.64
CA PRO A 20 16.31 -10.37 -11.30
C PRO A 20 16.68 -9.25 -10.33
N ALA A 21 17.85 -8.63 -10.53
CA ALA A 21 18.34 -7.55 -9.68
C ALA A 21 17.37 -6.36 -9.60
N SER A 22 16.67 -6.05 -10.70
CA SER A 22 15.63 -5.00 -10.72
C SER A 22 14.44 -5.31 -9.79
N VAL A 23 14.06 -6.58 -9.67
CA VAL A 23 13.00 -7.07 -8.76
C VAL A 23 13.45 -6.93 -7.31
N GLN A 24 14.69 -7.35 -7.01
CA GLN A 24 15.26 -7.21 -5.67
C GLN A 24 15.38 -5.74 -5.27
N GLN A 25 15.85 -4.89 -6.18
CA GLN A 25 15.94 -3.44 -5.95
C GLN A 25 14.57 -2.83 -5.67
N ARG A 26 13.56 -3.16 -6.49
CA ARG A 26 12.19 -2.66 -6.30
C ARG A 26 11.59 -3.12 -4.97
N ALA A 27 11.85 -4.35 -4.56
CA ALA A 27 11.41 -4.86 -3.25
C ALA A 27 11.98 -4.04 -2.09
N LYS A 28 13.27 -3.69 -2.13
CA LYS A 28 13.91 -2.81 -1.13
C LYS A 28 13.30 -1.40 -1.12
N GLU A 29 13.00 -0.85 -2.29
CA GLU A 29 12.32 0.44 -2.41
C GLU A 29 10.92 0.43 -1.79
N LEU A 30 10.14 -0.64 -1.99
CA LEU A 30 8.82 -0.80 -1.37
C LEU A 30 8.92 -0.97 0.15
N MET A 31 9.91 -1.74 0.64
CA MET A 31 10.16 -1.84 2.08
C MET A 31 10.52 -0.47 2.68
N LEU A 32 11.36 0.31 2.00
CA LEU A 32 11.76 1.65 2.44
C LEU A 32 10.57 2.60 2.50
N ASP A 33 9.72 2.62 1.47
CA ASP A 33 8.50 3.43 1.42
C ASP A 33 7.55 3.09 2.58
N THR A 34 7.34 1.79 2.80
CA THR A 34 6.46 1.28 3.87
C THR A 34 6.98 1.67 5.25
N LEU A 35 8.28 1.54 5.51
CA LEU A 35 8.91 1.94 6.78
C LEU A 35 8.74 3.45 7.01
N GLY A 36 8.99 4.27 5.98
CA GLY A 36 8.80 5.72 6.06
C GLY A 36 7.36 6.11 6.39
N THR A 37 6.39 5.48 5.74
CA THR A 37 4.97 5.72 5.97
C THR A 37 4.54 5.32 7.40
N ALA A 38 5.04 4.19 7.91
CA ALA A 38 4.77 3.75 9.28
C ALA A 38 5.37 4.69 10.33
N LEU A 39 6.60 5.17 10.12
CA LEU A 39 7.24 6.17 10.99
C LEU A 39 6.44 7.48 11.02
N ALA A 40 5.94 7.93 9.89
CA ALA A 40 5.12 9.15 9.81
C ALA A 40 3.82 9.05 10.60
N ALA A 41 3.24 7.85 10.70
CA ALA A 41 1.97 7.60 11.38
C ALA A 41 2.08 7.56 12.93
N HIS A 42 3.27 7.72 13.51
CA HIS A 42 3.54 7.46 14.92
C HIS A 42 2.63 8.23 15.92
N LYS A 43 2.08 9.37 15.54
CA LYS A 43 1.17 10.18 16.36
C LYS A 43 -0.31 10.03 16.02
N GLU A 44 -0.65 9.26 14.98
CA GLU A 44 -2.04 9.05 14.60
C GLU A 44 -2.83 8.44 15.77
N GLN A 45 -4.03 8.97 16.06
CA GLN A 45 -4.83 8.51 17.20
C GLN A 45 -5.19 7.03 17.10
N SER A 46 -5.47 6.54 15.90
CA SER A 46 -5.75 5.12 15.63
C SER A 46 -4.54 4.23 15.95
N VAL A 47 -3.32 4.68 15.63
CA VAL A 47 -2.07 3.98 15.94
C VAL A 47 -1.84 3.95 17.46
N GLN A 48 -2.05 5.08 18.16
CA GLN A 48 -1.92 5.14 19.62
C GLN A 48 -2.95 4.26 20.34
N ASN A 49 -4.20 4.24 19.87
CA ASN A 49 -5.24 3.35 20.41
C ASN A 49 -4.85 1.87 20.22
N THR A 50 -4.29 1.53 19.08
CA THR A 50 -3.82 0.16 18.79
C THR A 50 -2.64 -0.22 19.68
N LEU A 51 -1.70 0.71 19.92
CA LEU A 51 -0.58 0.50 20.84
C LEU A 51 -1.08 0.10 22.23
N ASN A 52 -2.03 0.87 22.79
CA ASN A 52 -2.61 0.59 24.09
C ASN A 52 -3.25 -0.80 24.16
N ALA A 53 -3.96 -1.21 23.09
CA ALA A 53 -4.57 -2.53 23.03
C ALA A 53 -3.52 -3.66 23.01
N PHE A 54 -2.47 -3.52 22.18
CA PHE A 54 -1.40 -4.51 22.12
C PHE A 54 -0.57 -4.59 23.42
N GLU A 55 -0.32 -3.47 24.09
CA GLU A 55 0.32 -3.49 25.41
C GLU A 55 -0.48 -4.28 26.44
N CYS A 56 -1.81 -4.17 26.42
CA CYS A 56 -2.67 -4.96 27.30
C CYS A 56 -2.56 -6.47 27.01
N LEU A 57 -2.50 -6.85 25.74
CA LEU A 57 -2.35 -8.25 25.31
C LEU A 57 -0.95 -8.80 25.60
N ASP A 58 0.09 -8.00 25.35
CA ASP A 58 1.50 -8.41 25.51
C ASP A 58 1.90 -8.60 26.97
N LYS A 59 1.25 -7.92 27.92
CA LYS A 59 1.45 -8.15 29.36
C LYS A 59 1.13 -9.57 29.80
N GLN A 60 0.30 -10.29 29.04
CA GLN A 60 -0.06 -11.69 29.28
C GLN A 60 0.90 -12.68 28.61
N SER A 61 1.83 -12.17 27.79
CA SER A 61 2.83 -13.00 27.08
C SER A 61 4.00 -13.32 27.99
N THR A 62 4.43 -14.58 27.99
CA THR A 62 5.66 -15.03 28.67
C THR A 62 6.93 -14.83 27.82
N ASN A 63 6.79 -14.38 26.57
CA ASN A 63 7.91 -14.16 25.68
C ASN A 63 8.74 -12.94 26.11
N GLN A 64 10.03 -13.16 26.40
CA GLN A 64 10.96 -12.13 26.87
C GLN A 64 11.61 -11.35 25.70
N LEU A 65 11.65 -11.90 24.49
CA LEU A 65 12.21 -11.22 23.33
C LEU A 65 11.23 -10.14 22.85
N LYS A 66 11.72 -8.91 22.80
CA LYS A 66 10.96 -7.73 22.43
C LYS A 66 11.55 -7.08 21.19
N PHE A 67 10.69 -6.67 20.28
CA PHE A 67 11.00 -6.02 19.00
C PHE A 67 10.48 -4.59 18.99
N LYS A 68 11.28 -3.67 18.44
CA LYS A 68 10.91 -2.25 18.39
C LYS A 68 9.69 -1.99 17.55
N LEU A 69 8.90 -1.05 18.04
CA LEU A 69 7.77 -0.49 17.31
C LEU A 69 8.25 0.74 16.53
N TRP A 70 7.94 0.78 15.25
CA TRP A 70 8.38 1.87 14.38
C TRP A 70 7.76 3.20 14.80
N GLY A 71 8.61 4.19 15.05
CA GLY A 71 8.20 5.51 15.52
C GLY A 71 7.75 5.59 16.99
N GLN A 72 7.91 4.52 17.77
CA GLN A 72 7.57 4.50 19.19
C GLN A 72 8.83 4.15 20.04
N ASP A 73 8.87 4.70 21.27
CA ASP A 73 9.89 4.30 22.27
C ASP A 73 9.37 3.11 23.10
N LYS A 74 8.90 2.07 22.41
CA LYS A 74 8.32 0.86 23.01
C LYS A 74 8.66 -0.36 22.18
N SER A 75 8.50 -1.53 22.80
CA SER A 75 8.75 -2.82 22.17
C SER A 75 7.69 -3.83 22.61
N LEU A 76 7.30 -4.74 21.70
CA LEU A 76 6.36 -5.83 21.92
C LEU A 76 7.02 -7.16 21.49
N ASN A 77 6.36 -8.30 21.76
CA ASN A 77 6.80 -9.55 21.14
C ASN A 77 6.77 -9.42 19.59
N ALA A 78 7.50 -10.28 18.89
CA ALA A 78 7.71 -10.17 17.45
C ALA A 78 6.41 -10.13 16.63
N GLU A 79 5.44 -10.97 16.98
CA GLU A 79 4.14 -11.03 16.28
C GLU A 79 3.37 -9.73 16.47
N PHE A 80 3.24 -9.25 17.71
CA PHE A 80 2.53 -7.98 17.98
C PHE A 80 3.28 -6.77 17.42
N ALA A 81 4.62 -6.79 17.40
CA ALA A 81 5.41 -5.76 16.74
C ALA A 81 5.13 -5.71 15.23
N ALA A 82 5.12 -6.87 14.55
CA ALA A 82 4.77 -6.94 13.13
C ALA A 82 3.35 -6.44 12.86
N MET A 83 2.37 -6.85 13.68
CA MET A 83 0.97 -6.40 13.55
C MET A 83 0.83 -4.89 13.77
N PHE A 84 1.47 -4.33 14.79
CA PHE A 84 1.45 -2.90 15.09
C PHE A 84 2.11 -2.08 13.98
N ASN A 85 3.30 -2.49 13.54
CA ASN A 85 4.04 -1.82 12.48
C ASN A 85 3.26 -1.84 11.15
N GLY A 86 2.51 -2.92 10.88
CA GLY A 86 1.63 -3.03 9.73
C GLY A 86 0.44 -2.05 9.80
N ILE A 87 -0.21 -1.95 10.95
CA ILE A 87 -1.27 -0.96 11.18
C ILE A 87 -0.73 0.45 10.95
N SER A 88 0.45 0.76 11.50
CA SER A 88 1.10 2.07 11.33
C SER A 88 1.39 2.37 9.87
N ALA A 89 1.88 1.39 9.09
CA ALA A 89 2.16 1.54 7.67
C ALA A 89 0.92 1.89 6.84
N HIS A 90 -0.26 1.36 7.22
CA HIS A 90 -1.52 1.57 6.49
C HIS A 90 -2.36 2.76 6.99
N ALA A 91 -2.00 3.37 8.12
CA ALA A 91 -2.83 4.36 8.82
C ALA A 91 -3.03 5.67 8.05
N LEU A 92 -2.07 6.08 7.22
CA LEU A 92 -2.10 7.35 6.50
C LEU A 92 -2.70 7.27 5.09
N ASP A 93 -3.04 6.07 4.59
CA ASP A 93 -3.43 5.83 3.19
C ASP A 93 -2.36 6.31 2.18
N PHE A 94 -1.09 6.24 2.60
CA PHE A 94 0.07 6.74 1.86
C PHE A 94 1.03 5.61 1.43
N ASP A 95 0.69 4.38 1.80
CA ASP A 95 1.36 3.15 1.39
C ASP A 95 1.15 2.84 -0.09
N ASP A 96 2.01 1.97 -0.60
CA ASP A 96 2.01 1.53 -1.99
C ASP A 96 0.71 0.80 -2.40
N THR A 97 0.52 0.63 -3.70
CA THR A 97 -0.67 -0.03 -4.25
C THR A 97 -0.34 -0.79 -5.53
N HIS A 98 -0.68 -2.06 -5.59
CA HIS A 98 -0.81 -2.78 -6.86
C HIS A 98 -2.22 -2.50 -7.41
N THR A 99 -2.32 -1.62 -8.41
CA THR A 99 -3.61 -1.06 -8.86
C THR A 99 -4.55 -2.13 -9.41
N GLU A 100 -4.07 -3.03 -10.27
CA GLU A 100 -4.89 -4.09 -10.87
C GLU A 100 -5.37 -5.11 -9.82
N ALA A 101 -4.51 -5.45 -8.86
CA ALA A 101 -4.86 -6.36 -7.77
C ALA A 101 -5.69 -5.69 -6.66
N ILE A 102 -5.78 -4.36 -6.61
CA ILE A 102 -6.38 -3.58 -5.51
C ILE A 102 -5.76 -3.99 -4.16
N LEU A 103 -4.43 -4.03 -4.10
CA LEU A 103 -3.68 -4.66 -3.01
C LEU A 103 -2.58 -3.74 -2.46
N HIS A 104 -2.53 -3.60 -1.14
CA HIS A 104 -1.51 -2.89 -0.37
C HIS A 104 -0.65 -3.89 0.43
N ALA A 105 0.10 -4.77 -0.27
CA ALA A 105 0.74 -5.88 0.43
C ALA A 105 2.01 -5.47 1.18
N SER A 106 2.70 -4.38 0.84
CA SER A 106 3.89 -3.97 1.59
C SER A 106 3.57 -3.62 3.04
N ALA A 107 2.38 -3.05 3.32
CA ALA A 107 1.94 -2.78 4.69
C ALA A 107 1.79 -4.05 5.55
N ILE A 108 1.66 -5.23 4.91
CA ILE A 108 1.62 -6.54 5.55
C ILE A 108 3.02 -7.17 5.56
N LEU A 109 3.66 -7.21 4.40
CA LEU A 109 4.88 -7.99 4.17
C LEU A 109 6.13 -7.35 4.78
N ALA A 110 6.30 -6.02 4.70
CA ALA A 110 7.48 -5.38 5.26
C ALA A 110 7.52 -5.53 6.79
N PRO A 111 6.44 -5.25 7.55
CA PRO A 111 6.44 -5.48 9.00
C PRO A 111 6.58 -6.96 9.36
N LEU A 112 5.94 -7.87 8.63
CA LEU A 112 6.11 -9.31 8.85
C LEU A 112 7.57 -9.71 8.68
N CYS A 113 8.20 -9.32 7.57
CA CYS A 113 9.57 -9.69 7.26
C CYS A 113 10.59 -9.02 8.18
N LEU A 114 10.47 -7.71 8.43
CA LEU A 114 11.45 -6.94 9.20
C LEU A 114 11.32 -7.11 10.72
N SER A 115 10.11 -7.35 11.25
CA SER A 115 9.92 -7.54 12.69
C SER A 115 9.88 -9.03 13.05
N TRP A 116 8.89 -9.78 12.55
CA TRP A 116 8.77 -11.20 12.86
C TRP A 116 9.82 -12.06 12.12
N GLY A 117 10.15 -11.74 10.88
CA GLY A 117 11.11 -12.50 10.06
C GLY A 117 12.47 -12.60 10.75
N PHE A 118 13.05 -11.47 11.16
CA PHE A 118 14.31 -11.48 11.90
C PHE A 118 14.23 -12.05 13.32
N SER A 119 13.06 -12.38 13.83
CA SER A 119 12.89 -13.14 15.06
C SER A 119 13.03 -14.66 14.89
N VAL A 120 12.85 -15.16 13.67
CA VAL A 120 12.88 -16.58 13.34
C VAL A 120 14.04 -16.99 12.42
N CYS A 121 14.68 -16.02 11.76
CA CYS A 121 15.91 -16.25 10.99
C CYS A 121 16.83 -15.00 11.06
N ASP A 122 18.14 -15.21 11.00
CA ASP A 122 19.19 -14.18 10.95
C ASP A 122 19.75 -14.04 9.51
N ASP A 123 18.86 -14.04 8.52
CA ASP A 123 19.20 -14.09 7.10
C ASP A 123 18.39 -13.07 6.28
N GLY A 124 19.05 -11.95 5.94
CA GLY A 124 18.45 -10.88 5.15
C GLY A 124 18.13 -11.26 3.71
N GLU A 125 18.87 -12.19 3.10
CA GLU A 125 18.53 -12.72 1.76
C GLU A 125 17.19 -13.46 1.81
N LYS A 126 16.98 -14.25 2.84
CA LYS A 126 15.72 -14.96 3.07
C LYS A 126 14.56 -14.01 3.35
N VAL A 127 14.81 -12.95 4.13
CA VAL A 127 13.84 -11.88 4.40
C VAL A 127 13.42 -11.17 3.11
N LEU A 128 14.37 -10.82 2.24
CA LEU A 128 14.08 -10.20 0.95
C LEU A 128 13.32 -11.16 0.01
N LYS A 129 13.74 -12.43 -0.06
CA LYS A 129 13.04 -13.48 -0.83
C LYS A 129 11.59 -13.65 -0.35
N ALA A 130 11.37 -13.68 0.97
CA ALA A 130 10.03 -13.83 1.56
C ALA A 130 9.10 -12.67 1.18
N PHE A 131 9.60 -11.43 1.22
CA PHE A 131 8.87 -10.26 0.80
C PHE A 131 8.47 -10.33 -0.69
N ILE A 132 9.41 -10.66 -1.58
CA ILE A 132 9.17 -10.76 -3.02
C ILE A 132 8.14 -11.84 -3.34
N LEU A 133 8.28 -13.03 -2.77
CA LEU A 133 7.37 -14.16 -3.03
C LEU A 133 5.98 -13.96 -2.42
N GLY A 134 5.90 -13.29 -1.27
CA GLY A 134 4.62 -12.87 -0.70
C GLY A 134 3.88 -11.91 -1.64
N TRP A 135 4.56 -10.90 -2.20
CA TRP A 135 4.01 -10.02 -3.21
C TRP A 135 3.55 -10.78 -4.46
N GLU A 136 4.40 -11.69 -4.96
CA GLU A 136 4.14 -12.44 -6.18
C GLU A 136 2.83 -13.22 -6.10
N VAL A 137 2.63 -14.00 -5.03
CA VAL A 137 1.42 -14.82 -4.87
C VAL A 137 0.20 -13.96 -4.52
N GLY A 138 0.34 -13.02 -3.59
CA GLY A 138 -0.77 -12.16 -3.18
C GLY A 138 -1.33 -11.31 -4.32
N ALA A 139 -0.45 -10.71 -5.12
CA ALA A 139 -0.89 -9.89 -6.24
C ALA A 139 -1.53 -10.71 -7.36
N ARG A 140 -1.00 -11.90 -7.68
CA ARG A 140 -1.60 -12.79 -8.68
C ARG A 140 -3.02 -13.23 -8.29
N ILE A 141 -3.28 -13.51 -7.02
CA ILE A 141 -4.64 -13.79 -6.52
C ILE A 141 -5.54 -12.56 -6.73
N GLY A 142 -5.05 -11.36 -6.41
CA GLY A 142 -5.79 -10.13 -6.62
C GLY A 142 -6.10 -9.85 -8.09
N VAL A 143 -5.11 -9.99 -8.98
CA VAL A 143 -5.27 -9.85 -10.44
C VAL A 143 -6.26 -10.87 -10.98
N ALA A 144 -6.16 -12.13 -10.59
CA ALA A 144 -7.08 -13.19 -10.99
C ALA A 144 -8.53 -12.91 -10.54
N SER A 145 -8.72 -12.19 -9.45
CA SER A 145 -10.05 -11.81 -8.97
C SER A 145 -10.76 -10.78 -9.84
N LYS A 146 -10.04 -10.04 -10.69
CA LYS A 146 -10.58 -8.95 -11.54
C LYS A 146 -11.45 -7.96 -10.76
N GLY A 147 -11.07 -7.67 -9.50
CA GLY A 147 -11.78 -6.79 -8.59
C GLY A 147 -13.08 -7.36 -8.01
N SER A 148 -13.38 -8.63 -8.24
CA SER A 148 -14.65 -9.26 -7.79
C SER A 148 -14.73 -9.35 -6.26
N PHE A 149 -13.62 -9.53 -5.55
CA PHE A 149 -13.58 -9.49 -4.09
C PHE A 149 -14.08 -8.13 -3.56
N HIS A 150 -13.57 -7.05 -4.14
CA HIS A 150 -14.00 -5.70 -3.76
C HIS A 150 -15.48 -5.47 -4.07
N LYS A 151 -15.96 -5.85 -5.27
CA LYS A 151 -17.36 -5.74 -5.67
C LYS A 151 -18.30 -6.51 -4.73
N ARG A 152 -17.84 -7.64 -4.18
CA ARG A 152 -18.63 -8.45 -3.24
C ARG A 152 -18.60 -7.91 -1.81
N GLY A 153 -17.84 -6.85 -1.56
CA GLY A 153 -17.76 -6.20 -0.24
C GLY A 153 -16.60 -6.67 0.64
N PHE A 154 -15.62 -7.37 0.08
CA PHE A 154 -14.41 -7.73 0.81
C PHE A 154 -13.27 -6.75 0.54
N HIS A 155 -12.47 -6.47 1.56
CA HIS A 155 -11.23 -5.73 1.40
C HIS A 155 -10.18 -6.64 0.74
N THR A 156 -9.87 -6.40 -0.53
CA THR A 156 -8.97 -7.26 -1.31
C THR A 156 -7.62 -7.43 -0.64
N THR A 157 -7.08 -6.36 -0.03
CA THR A 157 -5.84 -6.42 0.75
C THR A 157 -5.92 -7.42 1.91
N ALA A 158 -7.06 -7.54 2.56
CA ALA A 158 -7.22 -8.49 3.66
C ALA A 158 -7.25 -9.95 3.17
N ILE A 159 -7.97 -10.20 2.07
CA ILE A 159 -8.06 -11.56 1.49
C ILE A 159 -6.71 -11.96 0.91
N CYS A 160 -6.18 -11.22 -0.07
CA CYS A 160 -4.91 -11.54 -0.75
C CYS A 160 -3.72 -11.46 0.20
N GLY A 161 -3.74 -10.50 1.14
CA GLY A 161 -2.68 -10.31 2.13
C GLY A 161 -2.53 -11.50 3.10
N THR A 162 -3.60 -12.23 3.39
CA THR A 162 -3.52 -13.48 4.18
C THR A 162 -2.71 -14.55 3.44
N PHE A 163 -2.88 -14.69 2.13
CA PHE A 163 -2.06 -15.59 1.32
C PHE A 163 -0.63 -15.08 1.17
N ALA A 164 -0.45 -13.77 0.93
CA ALA A 164 0.87 -13.14 0.83
C ALA A 164 1.70 -13.36 2.09
N SER A 165 1.12 -13.09 3.25
CA SER A 165 1.78 -13.29 4.55
C SER A 165 2.03 -14.76 4.86
N ALA A 166 1.13 -15.67 4.47
CA ALA A 166 1.31 -17.11 4.62
C ALA A 166 2.52 -17.63 3.81
N VAL A 167 2.66 -17.15 2.57
CA VAL A 167 3.84 -17.45 1.72
C VAL A 167 5.11 -16.90 2.34
N ALA A 168 5.12 -15.63 2.73
CA ALA A 168 6.30 -15.01 3.33
C ALA A 168 6.71 -15.72 4.62
N ALA A 169 5.77 -16.01 5.51
CA ALA A 169 6.03 -16.78 6.72
C ALA A 169 6.55 -18.20 6.41
N GLY A 170 6.00 -18.85 5.40
CA GLY A 170 6.45 -20.17 4.95
C GLY A 170 7.90 -20.15 4.46
N VAL A 171 8.31 -19.13 3.69
CA VAL A 171 9.71 -18.96 3.25
C VAL A 171 10.62 -18.76 4.45
N LEU A 172 10.23 -17.91 5.40
CA LEU A 172 11.02 -17.64 6.61
C LEU A 172 11.17 -18.87 7.52
N LEU A 173 10.20 -19.80 7.49
CA LEU A 173 10.21 -21.04 8.25
C LEU A 173 10.82 -22.23 7.49
N ASP A 174 11.33 -22.07 6.28
CA ASP A 174 11.87 -23.14 5.42
C ASP A 174 10.86 -24.28 5.13
N LEU A 175 9.64 -23.91 4.77
CA LEU A 175 8.64 -24.90 4.40
C LEU A 175 9.02 -25.61 3.09
N ASN A 176 8.74 -26.92 3.02
CA ASN A 176 8.87 -27.70 1.79
C ASN A 176 7.61 -27.54 0.89
N GLU A 177 7.65 -28.14 -0.32
CA GLU A 177 6.55 -28.05 -1.31
C GLU A 177 5.21 -28.49 -0.71
N GLU A 178 5.16 -29.65 -0.01
CA GLU A 178 3.92 -30.16 0.60
C GLU A 178 3.39 -29.21 1.68
N GLU A 179 4.27 -28.67 2.50
CA GLU A 179 3.92 -27.71 3.56
C GLU A 179 3.41 -26.39 2.96
N PHE A 180 3.95 -25.91 1.82
CA PHE A 180 3.39 -24.76 1.11
C PHE A 180 2.01 -25.02 0.53
N ILE A 181 1.75 -26.20 -0.05
CA ILE A 181 0.42 -26.59 -0.52
C ILE A 181 -0.60 -26.49 0.63
N ASN A 182 -0.25 -27.05 1.78
CA ASN A 182 -1.09 -27.02 2.98
C ASN A 182 -1.26 -25.58 3.51
N THR A 183 -0.20 -24.77 3.52
CA THR A 183 -0.23 -23.36 3.94
C THR A 183 -1.21 -22.56 3.10
N LEU A 184 -1.16 -22.68 1.77
CA LEU A 184 -2.08 -22.00 0.87
C LEU A 184 -3.53 -22.47 1.08
N GLY A 185 -3.74 -23.78 1.24
CA GLY A 185 -5.05 -24.33 1.53
C GLY A 185 -5.64 -23.83 2.84
N LEU A 186 -4.85 -23.77 3.91
CA LEU A 186 -5.27 -23.26 5.21
C LEU A 186 -5.55 -21.75 5.16
N ALA A 187 -4.76 -20.97 4.42
CA ALA A 187 -4.92 -19.51 4.30
C ALA A 187 -6.33 -19.12 3.85
N GLY A 188 -6.94 -19.89 2.95
CA GLY A 188 -8.32 -19.62 2.49
C GLY A 188 -9.36 -19.69 3.60
N SER A 189 -9.16 -20.51 4.63
CA SER A 189 -10.07 -20.59 5.79
C SER A 189 -9.85 -19.48 6.82
N PHE A 190 -8.74 -18.75 6.74
CA PHE A 190 -8.39 -17.66 7.66
C PHE A 190 -8.51 -16.27 7.03
N ALA A 191 -8.65 -16.18 5.69
CA ALA A 191 -8.85 -14.93 5.00
C ALA A 191 -10.20 -14.28 5.39
N SER A 192 -10.17 -12.98 5.68
CA SER A 192 -11.36 -12.22 6.10
C SER A 192 -11.11 -10.72 6.00
N GLY A 193 -12.17 -9.92 6.13
CA GLY A 193 -12.12 -8.46 6.12
C GLY A 193 -13.12 -7.86 5.16
N VAL A 194 -14.10 -7.12 5.69
CA VAL A 194 -15.21 -6.54 4.94
C VAL A 194 -15.04 -5.04 4.73
N ASN A 195 -15.58 -4.52 3.63
CA ASN A 195 -15.49 -3.10 3.27
C ASN A 195 -16.48 -2.20 4.01
N GLU A 196 -17.17 -2.67 5.04
CA GLU A 196 -18.19 -1.89 5.75
C GLU A 196 -17.62 -0.60 6.40
N PHE A 197 -16.31 -0.54 6.66
CA PHE A 197 -15.66 0.70 7.10
C PHE A 197 -15.86 1.87 6.13
N LEU A 198 -16.14 1.62 4.85
CA LEU A 198 -16.42 2.66 3.86
C LEU A 198 -17.72 3.41 4.16
N SER A 199 -18.68 2.80 4.89
CA SER A 199 -19.96 3.42 5.21
C SER A 199 -19.84 4.54 6.26
N ASN A 200 -18.83 4.49 7.14
CA ASN A 200 -18.72 5.41 8.27
C ASN A 200 -17.29 5.86 8.59
N GLY A 201 -16.29 5.44 7.81
CA GLY A 201 -14.88 5.82 8.03
C GLY A 201 -14.26 5.22 9.30
N SER A 202 -14.78 4.08 9.79
CA SER A 202 -14.22 3.42 10.99
C SER A 202 -12.81 2.89 10.77
N ASN A 203 -12.04 2.75 11.85
CA ASN A 203 -10.65 2.31 11.81
C ASN A 203 -10.48 0.80 11.56
N SER A 204 -11.56 0.05 11.32
CA SER A 204 -11.49 -1.41 11.14
C SER A 204 -10.67 -1.82 9.92
N LYS A 205 -10.53 -0.95 8.89
CA LYS A 205 -9.63 -1.16 7.75
C LYS A 205 -8.21 -1.48 8.21
N LEU A 206 -7.70 -0.78 9.22
CA LEU A 206 -6.33 -0.94 9.72
C LEU A 206 -6.10 -2.32 10.36
N LEU A 207 -7.13 -2.86 11.03
CA LEU A 207 -7.04 -4.16 11.67
C LEU A 207 -6.95 -5.32 10.68
N HIS A 208 -7.37 -5.12 9.43
CA HIS A 208 -7.24 -6.13 8.39
C HIS A 208 -5.78 -6.47 8.09
N ILE A 209 -4.88 -5.48 8.19
CA ILE A 209 -3.43 -5.68 8.01
C ILE A 209 -2.88 -6.57 9.12
N ALA A 210 -3.16 -6.23 10.37
CA ALA A 210 -2.74 -7.02 11.53
C ALA A 210 -3.29 -8.46 11.46
N ASN A 211 -4.56 -8.61 11.07
CA ASN A 211 -5.19 -9.92 10.94
C ASN A 211 -4.53 -10.77 9.83
N ALA A 212 -4.20 -10.17 8.69
CA ALA A 212 -3.50 -10.85 7.61
C ALA A 212 -2.10 -11.33 8.05
N ILE A 213 -1.32 -10.47 8.74
CA ILE A 213 -0.01 -10.82 9.30
C ILE A 213 -0.13 -12.01 10.25
N LYS A 214 -0.99 -11.89 11.26
CA LYS A 214 -1.23 -12.93 12.26
C LYS A 214 -1.63 -14.26 11.61
N ASN A 215 -2.61 -14.23 10.73
CA ASN A 215 -3.14 -15.43 10.10
C ASN A 215 -2.10 -16.11 9.20
N GLY A 216 -1.28 -15.34 8.46
CA GLY A 216 -0.19 -15.90 7.68
C GLY A 216 0.84 -16.63 8.53
N ILE A 217 1.28 -16.02 9.63
CA ILE A 217 2.20 -16.64 10.60
C ILE A 217 1.58 -17.94 11.15
N LEU A 218 0.30 -17.89 11.53
CA LEU A 218 -0.40 -19.01 12.15
C LEU A 218 -0.52 -20.21 11.19
N VAL A 219 -0.99 -19.98 9.95
CA VAL A 219 -1.21 -21.09 9.00
C VAL A 219 0.10 -21.72 8.51
N ALA A 220 1.18 -20.92 8.36
CA ALA A 220 2.49 -21.46 8.03
C ALA A 220 3.02 -22.37 9.16
N ASN A 221 2.85 -21.98 10.42
CA ASN A 221 3.21 -22.82 11.56
C ASN A 221 2.35 -24.08 11.65
N PHE A 222 1.05 -23.99 11.36
CA PHE A 222 0.18 -25.17 11.33
C PHE A 222 0.63 -26.16 10.26
N ALA A 223 0.91 -25.71 9.05
CA ALA A 223 1.38 -26.56 7.97
C ALA A 223 2.74 -27.20 8.28
N LYS A 224 3.69 -26.44 8.86
CA LYS A 224 4.98 -26.97 9.35
C LYS A 224 4.78 -28.10 10.37
N ASN A 225 3.72 -28.01 11.17
CA ASN A 225 3.35 -29.03 12.15
C ASN A 225 2.30 -30.04 11.61
N LYS A 226 2.28 -30.25 10.29
CA LYS A 226 1.54 -31.31 9.58
C LYS A 226 0.01 -31.16 9.58
N LEU A 227 -0.53 -29.96 9.89
CA LEU A 227 -1.94 -29.69 9.61
C LEU A 227 -2.12 -29.53 8.10
N THR A 228 -3.21 -30.10 7.57
CA THR A 228 -3.48 -30.14 6.14
C THR A 228 -4.50 -29.09 5.72
N GLY A 229 -4.33 -28.52 4.54
CA GLY A 229 -5.27 -27.63 3.86
C GLY A 229 -5.70 -28.18 2.50
N PRO A 230 -6.85 -27.75 1.95
CA PRO A 230 -7.33 -28.20 0.68
C PRO A 230 -6.44 -27.69 -0.47
N LYS A 231 -5.77 -28.61 -1.19
CA LYS A 231 -4.93 -28.25 -2.33
C LYS A 231 -5.70 -27.60 -3.50
N SER A 232 -7.03 -27.78 -3.54
CA SER A 232 -7.92 -27.19 -4.54
C SER A 232 -8.48 -25.82 -4.13
N ILE A 233 -7.80 -25.09 -3.26
CA ILE A 233 -8.29 -23.82 -2.69
C ILE A 233 -8.61 -22.75 -3.76
N PHE A 234 -7.94 -22.77 -4.91
CA PHE A 234 -8.14 -21.82 -6.00
C PHE A 234 -9.15 -22.31 -7.06
N GLU A 235 -9.39 -23.60 -7.21
CA GLU A 235 -10.22 -24.17 -8.28
C GLU A 235 -11.26 -25.20 -7.85
N GLY A 236 -11.30 -25.56 -6.58
CA GLY A 236 -12.24 -26.56 -6.04
C GLY A 236 -13.68 -26.05 -6.02
N ARG A 237 -14.61 -26.90 -5.59
CA ARG A 237 -16.04 -26.60 -5.52
C ARG A 237 -16.34 -25.31 -4.74
N ASP A 238 -15.68 -25.13 -3.59
CA ASP A 238 -15.87 -23.99 -2.68
C ASP A 238 -14.59 -23.14 -2.62
N ASN A 239 -13.99 -22.85 -3.80
CA ASN A 239 -12.75 -22.10 -3.92
C ASN A 239 -12.93 -20.61 -3.55
N ILE A 240 -11.81 -19.90 -3.32
CA ILE A 240 -11.83 -18.52 -2.84
C ILE A 240 -12.48 -17.53 -3.83
N PHE A 241 -12.39 -17.76 -5.15
CA PHE A 241 -12.98 -16.89 -6.15
C PHE A 241 -14.50 -16.98 -6.14
N ARG A 242 -15.04 -18.16 -5.81
CA ARG A 242 -16.45 -18.39 -5.63
C ARG A 242 -16.99 -17.89 -4.30
N THR A 243 -16.23 -18.10 -3.22
CA THR A 243 -16.68 -17.76 -1.86
C THR A 243 -16.53 -16.27 -1.54
N PHE A 244 -15.40 -15.66 -1.87
CA PHE A 244 -15.12 -14.24 -1.62
C PHE A 244 -15.40 -13.33 -2.81
N GLY A 245 -15.56 -13.88 -4.02
CA GLY A 245 -15.72 -13.14 -5.26
C GLY A 245 -17.00 -13.47 -6.01
N LEU A 246 -17.04 -12.95 -7.22
CA LEU A 246 -18.00 -13.27 -8.28
C LEU A 246 -17.23 -14.11 -9.30
N GLU A 247 -17.31 -15.44 -9.19
CA GLU A 247 -16.44 -16.38 -9.92
C GLU A 247 -16.49 -16.17 -11.43
N GLU A 248 -17.64 -15.75 -11.96
CA GLU A 248 -17.86 -15.47 -13.37
C GLU A 248 -17.05 -14.27 -13.91
N LEU A 249 -16.56 -13.39 -13.04
CA LEU A 249 -15.68 -12.28 -13.38
C LEU A 249 -14.19 -12.61 -13.26
N CYS A 250 -13.86 -13.71 -12.56
CA CYS A 250 -12.48 -14.07 -12.25
C CYS A 250 -11.78 -14.74 -13.43
N ASP A 251 -10.50 -14.50 -13.57
CA ASP A 251 -9.64 -15.18 -14.54
C ASP A 251 -8.51 -15.93 -13.82
N LYS A 252 -8.75 -17.20 -13.53
CA LYS A 252 -7.79 -18.05 -12.81
C LYS A 252 -6.50 -18.30 -13.58
N SER A 253 -6.46 -18.06 -14.91
CA SER A 253 -5.24 -18.21 -15.70
C SER A 253 -4.16 -17.20 -15.32
N GLU A 254 -4.55 -16.05 -14.75
CA GLU A 254 -3.61 -15.03 -14.25
C GLU A 254 -2.77 -15.53 -13.05
N LEU A 255 -3.21 -16.59 -12.35
CA LEU A 255 -2.47 -17.13 -11.21
C LEU A 255 -1.06 -17.60 -11.58
N ASN A 256 -0.89 -18.22 -12.73
CA ASN A 256 0.40 -18.75 -13.17
C ASN A 256 0.90 -18.19 -14.51
N LYS A 257 0.21 -17.20 -15.07
CA LYS A 257 0.62 -16.56 -16.31
C LYS A 257 2.00 -15.92 -16.16
N ASP A 258 2.93 -16.31 -17.02
CA ASP A 258 4.31 -15.82 -17.04
C ASP A 258 4.98 -15.82 -15.64
N LEU A 259 4.72 -16.86 -14.83
CA LEU A 259 5.26 -17.01 -13.48
C LEU A 259 6.78 -17.16 -13.52
N GLY A 260 7.50 -16.25 -12.83
CA GLY A 260 8.95 -16.18 -12.87
C GLY A 260 9.52 -15.28 -13.99
N GLU A 261 8.68 -14.81 -14.92
CA GLU A 261 9.05 -13.85 -15.97
C GLU A 261 8.46 -12.46 -15.70
N LEU A 262 7.13 -12.40 -15.48
CA LEU A 262 6.43 -11.21 -15.05
C LEU A 262 6.35 -11.14 -13.52
N TRP A 263 7.12 -10.23 -12.92
CA TRP A 263 7.18 -10.07 -11.47
C TRP A 263 6.20 -9.00 -10.98
N GLN A 264 5.29 -9.40 -10.10
CA GLN A 264 4.22 -8.51 -9.61
C GLN A 264 4.74 -7.34 -8.77
N VAL A 265 5.86 -7.49 -8.10
CA VAL A 265 6.49 -6.41 -7.32
C VAL A 265 6.88 -5.21 -8.22
N LEU A 266 7.16 -5.44 -9.50
CA LEU A 266 7.44 -4.38 -10.47
C LEU A 266 6.18 -3.61 -10.90
N GLN A 267 4.98 -4.16 -10.66
CA GLN A 267 3.69 -3.57 -11.02
C GLN A 267 3.07 -2.73 -9.87
N VAL A 268 3.86 -2.47 -8.83
CA VAL A 268 3.40 -1.74 -7.63
C VAL A 268 3.66 -0.25 -7.80
N SER A 269 2.63 0.57 -7.58
CA SER A 269 2.71 2.03 -7.54
C SER A 269 3.12 2.51 -6.16
N ILE A 270 4.05 3.47 -6.07
CA ILE A 270 4.37 4.22 -4.86
C ILE A 270 3.70 5.59 -4.93
N LYS A 271 2.88 5.94 -3.96
CA LYS A 271 2.20 7.24 -3.92
C LYS A 271 3.19 8.37 -3.62
N PRO A 272 3.39 9.36 -4.50
CA PRO A 272 4.20 10.54 -4.18
C PRO A 272 3.48 11.51 -3.24
N TYR A 273 2.14 11.48 -3.20
CA TYR A 273 1.31 12.41 -2.41
C TYR A 273 0.45 11.66 -1.39
N PRO A 274 0.33 12.16 -0.14
CA PRO A 274 -0.42 11.49 0.94
C PRO A 274 -1.93 11.74 0.84
N CYS A 275 -2.55 11.30 -0.26
CA CYS A 275 -3.97 11.52 -0.54
C CYS A 275 -4.56 10.40 -1.42
N CYS A 276 -5.84 10.50 -1.72
CA CYS A 276 -6.53 9.60 -2.63
C CYS A 276 -5.82 9.57 -3.99
N HIS A 277 -5.49 8.38 -4.46
CA HIS A 277 -4.70 8.17 -5.69
C HIS A 277 -5.38 8.79 -6.93
N PHE A 278 -6.71 8.85 -6.95
CA PHE A 278 -7.48 9.47 -8.04
C PHE A 278 -7.16 10.95 -8.30
N ALA A 279 -6.59 11.66 -7.31
CA ALA A 279 -6.25 13.08 -7.45
C ALA A 279 -4.82 13.32 -7.99
N HIS A 280 -3.97 12.30 -8.06
CA HIS A 280 -2.53 12.47 -8.30
C HIS A 280 -2.22 13.19 -9.61
N GLY A 281 -2.77 12.76 -10.74
CA GLY A 281 -2.53 13.42 -12.02
C GLY A 281 -3.02 14.88 -12.05
N LEU A 282 -4.12 15.20 -11.33
CA LEU A 282 -4.61 16.56 -11.20
C LEU A 282 -3.69 17.43 -10.33
N ILE A 283 -3.13 16.86 -9.26
CA ILE A 283 -2.10 17.51 -8.43
C ILE A 283 -0.87 17.84 -9.28
N GLU A 284 -0.41 16.88 -10.11
CA GLU A 284 0.71 17.10 -11.01
C GLU A 284 0.44 18.21 -12.04
N CYS A 285 -0.80 18.32 -12.55
CA CYS A 285 -1.19 19.43 -13.41
C CYS A 285 -1.09 20.78 -12.67
N ALA A 286 -1.50 20.85 -11.40
CA ALA A 286 -1.39 22.05 -10.59
C ALA A 286 0.06 22.46 -10.34
N LEU A 287 0.92 21.47 -10.01
CA LEU A 287 2.37 21.68 -9.87
C LEU A 287 3.00 22.14 -11.19
N ALA A 288 2.58 21.58 -12.33
CA ALA A 288 3.08 21.98 -13.65
C ALA A 288 2.73 23.45 -13.97
N LEU A 289 1.50 23.91 -13.67
CA LEU A 289 1.13 25.32 -13.82
C LEU A 289 2.01 26.25 -12.99
N ARG A 290 2.29 25.88 -11.74
CA ARG A 290 3.20 26.63 -10.88
C ARG A 290 4.63 26.66 -11.43
N ASN A 291 5.14 25.53 -11.89
CA ASN A 291 6.49 25.40 -12.43
C ASN A 291 6.68 26.23 -13.74
N ASP A 292 5.60 26.47 -14.49
CA ASP A 292 5.58 27.41 -15.61
C ASP A 292 5.66 28.89 -15.15
N GLY A 293 5.72 29.16 -13.84
CA GLY A 293 5.85 30.50 -13.27
C GLY A 293 4.53 31.24 -13.02
N LEU A 294 3.37 30.55 -13.15
CA LEU A 294 2.07 31.15 -12.88
C LEU A 294 1.87 31.43 -11.40
N LYS A 295 1.21 32.54 -11.10
CA LYS A 295 0.78 32.92 -9.75
C LYS A 295 -0.75 32.79 -9.61
N ALA A 296 -1.25 32.51 -8.41
CA ALA A 296 -2.67 32.28 -8.13
C ALA A 296 -3.57 33.46 -8.58
N GLY A 297 -3.07 34.74 -8.50
CA GLY A 297 -3.79 35.92 -8.97
C GLY A 297 -3.95 36.01 -10.49
N GLN A 298 -3.14 35.29 -11.27
CA GLN A 298 -3.24 35.25 -12.72
C GLN A 298 -4.24 34.20 -13.22
N ILE A 299 -4.67 33.29 -12.36
CA ILE A 299 -5.64 32.24 -12.71
C ILE A 299 -7.04 32.67 -12.30
N ALA A 300 -7.94 32.78 -13.27
CA ALA A 300 -9.34 33.09 -13.04
C ALA A 300 -10.14 31.83 -12.68
N HIS A 301 -9.90 30.73 -13.38
CA HIS A 301 -10.63 29.47 -13.21
C HIS A 301 -9.81 28.28 -13.71
N ILE A 302 -9.98 27.10 -13.07
CA ILE A 302 -9.45 25.81 -13.54
C ILE A 302 -10.61 24.84 -13.70
N GLN A 303 -10.76 24.31 -14.90
CA GLN A 303 -11.67 23.21 -15.22
C GLN A 303 -10.88 21.90 -15.27
N CYS A 304 -11.22 20.95 -14.39
CA CYS A 304 -10.67 19.60 -14.36
C CYS A 304 -11.59 18.64 -15.12
N PHE A 305 -11.02 17.69 -15.86
CA PHE A 305 -11.77 16.66 -16.56
C PHE A 305 -11.57 15.32 -15.84
N VAL A 306 -12.64 14.79 -15.25
CA VAL A 306 -12.58 13.69 -14.28
C VAL A 306 -13.48 12.54 -14.73
N ASP A 307 -12.98 11.30 -14.58
CA ASP A 307 -13.77 10.08 -14.82
C ASP A 307 -14.90 9.92 -13.79
N GLU A 308 -15.94 9.16 -14.16
CA GLU A 308 -17.15 9.02 -13.34
C GLU A 308 -16.88 8.47 -11.94
N VAL A 309 -16.06 7.42 -11.84
CA VAL A 309 -15.77 6.78 -10.55
C VAL A 309 -15.03 7.71 -9.58
N PRO A 310 -13.92 8.38 -9.93
CA PRO A 310 -13.26 9.35 -9.06
C PRO A 310 -14.14 10.50 -8.57
N ILE A 311 -15.13 10.94 -9.34
CA ILE A 311 -15.99 12.08 -8.97
C ILE A 311 -16.61 11.89 -7.58
N SER A 312 -17.20 10.73 -7.31
CA SER A 312 -17.85 10.44 -6.04
C SER A 312 -16.90 10.44 -4.83
N PHE A 313 -15.60 10.26 -5.06
CA PHE A 313 -14.59 10.24 -4.00
C PHE A 313 -13.96 11.61 -3.77
N ILE A 314 -13.49 12.28 -4.83
CA ILE A 314 -12.64 13.46 -4.71
C ILE A 314 -13.31 14.79 -5.13
N CYS A 315 -14.48 14.76 -5.78
CA CYS A 315 -15.16 15.93 -6.30
C CYS A 315 -16.48 16.24 -5.58
N ASP A 316 -17.28 15.22 -5.26
CA ASP A 316 -18.62 15.43 -4.73
C ASP A 316 -18.74 15.22 -3.21
N PRO A 317 -19.62 15.98 -2.55
CA PRO A 317 -20.24 17.22 -3.03
C PRO A 317 -19.22 18.37 -3.06
N ILE A 318 -19.12 19.09 -4.18
CA ILE A 318 -18.03 20.03 -4.46
C ILE A 318 -17.92 21.16 -3.41
N ASN A 319 -19.03 21.65 -2.88
CA ASN A 319 -19.03 22.70 -1.87
C ASN A 319 -18.34 22.26 -0.56
N ALA A 320 -18.48 21.01 -0.16
CA ALA A 320 -17.77 20.45 1.00
C ALA A 320 -16.28 20.27 0.70
N LYS A 321 -15.93 19.95 -0.55
CA LYS A 321 -14.53 19.77 -0.98
C LYS A 321 -13.74 21.09 -0.97
N TYR A 322 -14.38 22.26 -1.10
CA TYR A 322 -13.67 23.53 -0.99
C TYR A 322 -13.15 23.84 0.41
N THR A 323 -13.80 23.32 1.45
CA THR A 323 -13.48 23.64 2.85
C THR A 323 -13.50 22.39 3.72
N PRO A 324 -12.54 21.45 3.51
CA PRO A 324 -12.49 20.23 4.31
C PRO A 324 -12.30 20.54 5.79
N GLN A 325 -13.03 19.82 6.66
CA GLN A 325 -13.05 20.05 8.11
C GLN A 325 -12.03 19.21 8.88
N SER A 326 -11.47 18.21 8.24
CA SER A 326 -10.46 17.31 8.82
C SER A 326 -9.37 16.97 7.80
N ALA A 327 -8.20 16.54 8.29
CA ALA A 327 -7.12 16.05 7.44
C ALA A 327 -7.57 14.87 6.58
N TYR A 328 -8.46 14.01 7.11
CA TYR A 328 -9.02 12.89 6.35
C TYR A 328 -9.87 13.38 5.17
N GLU A 329 -10.80 14.31 5.39
CA GLU A 329 -11.62 14.91 4.32
C GLU A 329 -10.75 15.61 3.26
N ALA A 330 -9.70 16.32 3.70
CA ALA A 330 -8.77 17.02 2.82
C ALA A 330 -8.06 16.07 1.85
N LYS A 331 -7.69 14.85 2.28
CA LYS A 331 -7.08 13.81 1.44
C LYS A 331 -7.99 13.33 0.29
N PHE A 332 -9.29 13.60 0.37
CA PHE A 332 -10.30 13.28 -0.62
C PHE A 332 -10.94 14.53 -1.24
N SER A 333 -10.26 15.65 -1.22
CA SER A 333 -10.74 16.89 -1.79
C SER A 333 -9.85 17.33 -2.96
N MET A 334 -10.25 17.05 -4.19
CA MET A 334 -9.52 17.46 -5.38
C MET A 334 -9.19 18.96 -5.41
N PRO A 335 -10.15 19.90 -5.19
CA PRO A 335 -9.83 21.32 -5.29
C PRO A 335 -8.89 21.80 -4.19
N PHE A 336 -9.02 21.28 -2.96
CA PHE A 336 -8.11 21.61 -1.86
C PHE A 336 -6.69 21.08 -2.13
N LEU A 337 -6.56 19.84 -2.59
CA LEU A 337 -5.28 19.21 -2.89
C LEU A 337 -4.53 19.95 -3.99
N MET A 338 -5.22 20.27 -5.09
CA MET A 338 -4.65 21.04 -6.19
C MET A 338 -4.24 22.45 -5.76
N ALA A 339 -5.11 23.13 -4.98
CA ALA A 339 -4.82 24.47 -4.47
C ALA A 339 -3.61 24.48 -3.54
N THR A 340 -3.51 23.50 -2.64
CA THR A 340 -2.37 23.33 -1.74
C THR A 340 -1.09 23.07 -2.52
N ALA A 341 -1.11 22.13 -3.45
CA ALA A 341 0.04 21.80 -4.30
C ALA A 341 0.50 23.02 -5.12
N PHE A 342 -0.43 23.77 -5.71
CA PHE A 342 -0.11 24.98 -6.45
C PHE A 342 0.48 26.06 -5.54
N THR A 343 -0.10 26.30 -4.36
CA THR A 343 0.32 27.36 -3.44
C THR A 343 1.68 27.06 -2.83
N ASP A 344 1.91 25.83 -2.37
CA ASP A 344 3.12 25.44 -1.65
C ASP A 344 4.25 24.97 -2.60
N GLY A 345 3.91 24.53 -3.82
CA GLY A 345 4.85 23.87 -4.74
C GLY A 345 5.16 22.42 -4.35
N ALA A 346 4.42 21.88 -3.37
CA ALA A 346 4.51 20.51 -2.91
C ALA A 346 3.20 20.09 -2.23
N LEU A 347 2.99 18.77 -2.10
CA LEU A 347 1.93 18.21 -1.26
C LEU A 347 2.53 17.08 -0.43
N ASN A 348 2.60 17.27 0.88
CA ASN A 348 3.14 16.32 1.85
C ASN A 348 2.29 16.30 3.13
N LEU A 349 2.68 15.49 4.13
CA LEU A 349 1.89 15.35 5.36
C LEU A 349 1.73 16.67 6.15
N ARG A 350 2.72 17.58 6.10
CA ARG A 350 2.64 18.89 6.74
C ARG A 350 1.59 19.80 6.08
N SER A 351 1.22 19.54 4.84
CA SER A 351 0.18 20.28 4.12
C SER A 351 -1.20 20.21 4.80
N TYR A 352 -1.40 19.25 5.70
CA TYR A 352 -2.65 19.07 6.44
C TYR A 352 -2.65 19.65 7.85
N GLU A 353 -1.55 20.25 8.30
CA GLU A 353 -1.45 20.86 9.66
C GLU A 353 -2.35 22.09 9.81
N ASN A 354 -2.57 22.85 8.73
CA ASN A 354 -3.45 23.99 8.71
C ASN A 354 -4.38 24.00 7.48
N LEU A 355 -5.61 23.56 7.67
CA LEU A 355 -6.62 23.49 6.61
C LEU A 355 -7.33 24.82 6.34
N LYS A 356 -7.14 25.83 7.19
CA LYS A 356 -7.87 27.11 7.15
C LYS A 356 -7.03 28.27 6.62
N ARG A 357 -6.16 27.99 5.64
CA ARG A 357 -5.36 29.03 4.97
C ARG A 357 -6.20 29.69 3.90
N ASP A 358 -6.48 31.00 4.07
CA ASP A 358 -7.36 31.77 3.18
C ASP A 358 -6.90 31.69 1.73
N GLU A 359 -5.59 31.82 1.46
CA GLU A 359 -5.02 31.75 0.11
C GLU A 359 -5.28 30.41 -0.59
N VAL A 360 -5.27 29.31 0.15
CA VAL A 360 -5.57 27.98 -0.39
C VAL A 360 -7.06 27.83 -0.64
N LEU A 361 -7.90 28.22 0.32
CA LEU A 361 -9.35 28.08 0.22
C LEU A 361 -9.95 29.00 -0.87
N GLU A 362 -9.41 30.21 -1.05
CA GLU A 362 -9.79 31.10 -2.14
C GLU A 362 -9.40 30.52 -3.50
N PHE A 363 -8.20 29.96 -3.61
CA PHE A 363 -7.76 29.33 -4.85
C PHE A 363 -8.52 28.04 -5.15
N ALA A 364 -8.84 27.24 -4.14
CA ALA A 364 -9.65 26.02 -4.31
C ALA A 364 -11.03 26.33 -4.93
N ARG A 365 -11.67 27.46 -4.57
CA ARG A 365 -12.97 27.87 -5.15
C ARG A 365 -12.92 28.21 -6.64
N LYS A 366 -11.72 28.44 -7.20
CA LYS A 366 -11.52 28.63 -8.64
C LYS A 366 -11.40 27.31 -9.41
N ILE A 367 -11.36 26.16 -8.73
CA ILE A 367 -11.16 24.84 -9.31
C ILE A 367 -12.50 24.11 -9.34
N ASN A 368 -12.92 23.70 -10.53
CA ASN A 368 -14.14 22.94 -10.73
C ASN A 368 -13.89 21.72 -11.59
N TYR A 369 -14.89 20.86 -11.78
CA TYR A 369 -14.73 19.66 -12.58
C TYR A 369 -15.88 19.49 -13.59
N GLU A 370 -15.57 18.69 -14.61
CA GLU A 370 -16.51 18.22 -15.60
C GLU A 370 -16.28 16.72 -15.78
N LYS A 371 -17.37 15.94 -15.86
CA LYS A 371 -17.31 14.50 -16.14
C LYS A 371 -16.83 14.26 -17.57
N ARG A 372 -15.73 13.55 -17.71
CA ARG A 372 -15.20 13.13 -18.99
C ARG A 372 -14.53 11.77 -18.86
N GLN A 373 -14.77 10.87 -19.81
CA GLN A 373 -14.02 9.63 -19.90
C GLN A 373 -12.61 9.94 -20.40
N ASN A 374 -11.61 9.63 -19.60
CA ASN A 374 -10.21 9.82 -19.94
C ASN A 374 -9.55 8.51 -20.38
N ASN A 375 -8.64 8.61 -21.34
CA ASN A 375 -7.87 7.46 -21.78
C ASN A 375 -6.89 7.01 -20.67
N GLY A 376 -6.86 5.71 -20.39
CA GLY A 376 -5.96 5.11 -19.43
C GLY A 376 -6.56 4.78 -18.07
N PHE A 377 -7.69 5.40 -17.66
CA PHE A 377 -8.40 4.96 -16.45
C PHE A 377 -9.09 3.61 -16.70
N PRO A 378 -9.07 2.65 -15.75
CA PRO A 378 -8.51 2.71 -14.39
C PRO A 378 -7.05 2.27 -14.24
N LYS A 379 -6.33 1.96 -15.32
CA LYS A 379 -4.91 1.55 -15.24
C LYS A 379 -4.04 2.69 -14.68
N TYR A 380 -4.32 3.93 -15.11
CA TYR A 380 -3.65 5.15 -14.66
C TYR A 380 -4.67 6.09 -14.01
N PHE A 381 -4.18 7.06 -13.26
CA PHE A 381 -5.00 8.15 -12.70
C PHE A 381 -4.60 9.47 -13.36
N PRO A 382 -5.05 9.69 -14.61
CA PRO A 382 -4.64 10.84 -15.40
C PRO A 382 -5.15 12.16 -14.82
N GLY A 383 -4.46 13.24 -15.14
CA GLY A 383 -4.88 14.62 -14.88
C GLY A 383 -5.03 15.38 -16.18
N HIS A 384 -6.19 15.98 -16.41
CA HIS A 384 -6.46 16.85 -17.55
C HIS A 384 -7.14 18.11 -17.07
N ILE A 385 -6.55 19.28 -17.35
CA ILE A 385 -7.11 20.55 -16.92
C ILE A 385 -7.04 21.60 -18.02
N LYS A 386 -7.97 22.58 -17.95
CA LYS A 386 -7.90 23.86 -18.64
C LYS A 386 -7.92 24.98 -17.60
N ALA A 387 -6.87 25.79 -17.59
CA ALA A 387 -6.76 26.98 -16.75
C ALA A 387 -7.03 28.21 -17.60
N ARG A 388 -8.05 28.99 -17.23
CA ARG A 388 -8.33 30.29 -17.83
C ARG A 388 -7.65 31.37 -17.00
N LEU A 389 -6.85 32.22 -17.65
CA LEU A 389 -6.14 33.29 -17.01
C LEU A 389 -7.01 34.58 -16.92
N THR A 390 -6.61 35.48 -16.04
CA THR A 390 -7.31 36.78 -15.84
C THR A 390 -7.21 37.69 -17.07
N ASN A 391 -6.23 37.50 -17.95
CA ASN A 391 -6.09 38.21 -19.23
C ASN A 391 -6.92 37.60 -20.37
N GLY A 392 -7.62 36.48 -20.12
CA GLY A 392 -8.45 35.76 -21.08
C GLY A 392 -7.79 34.59 -21.80
N ASP A 393 -6.48 34.42 -21.66
CA ASP A 393 -5.75 33.29 -22.25
C ASP A 393 -6.15 31.95 -21.57
N GLU A 394 -6.00 30.85 -22.30
CA GLU A 394 -6.22 29.49 -21.77
C GLU A 394 -4.93 28.68 -21.86
N ILE A 395 -4.67 27.92 -20.80
CA ILE A 395 -3.56 26.97 -20.70
C ILE A 395 -4.12 25.59 -20.44
N GLN A 396 -3.70 24.60 -21.22
CA GLN A 396 -4.04 23.19 -20.97
C GLN A 396 -2.83 22.48 -20.38
N LYS A 397 -3.07 21.58 -19.41
CA LYS A 397 -2.09 20.64 -18.88
C LYS A 397 -2.68 19.24 -18.88
N ASP A 398 -1.88 18.29 -19.35
CA ASP A 398 -2.25 16.89 -19.46
C ASP A 398 -1.16 16.01 -18.86
N ILE A 399 -1.54 15.17 -17.91
CA ILE A 399 -0.74 14.10 -17.31
C ILE A 399 -1.44 12.79 -17.66
N PHE A 400 -0.87 12.00 -18.53
CA PHE A 400 -1.47 10.74 -18.98
C PHE A 400 -1.18 9.59 -18.03
N ILE A 401 0.02 9.55 -17.46
CA ILE A 401 0.47 8.54 -16.49
C ILE A 401 0.97 9.28 -15.25
N ASN A 402 0.23 9.14 -14.17
CA ASN A 402 0.57 9.78 -12.90
C ASN A 402 1.91 9.27 -12.34
N LYS A 403 2.64 10.16 -11.70
CA LYS A 403 3.92 9.84 -11.04
C LYS A 403 3.74 8.76 -9.97
N GLY A 404 4.73 7.89 -9.82
CA GLY A 404 4.73 6.74 -8.92
C GLY A 404 4.07 5.49 -9.49
N ASN A 405 3.40 5.58 -10.66
CA ASN A 405 2.94 4.40 -11.40
C ASN A 405 4.14 3.59 -11.93
N PRO A 406 4.06 2.26 -12.11
CA PRO A 406 5.12 1.46 -12.71
C PRO A 406 5.64 1.98 -14.06
N ASP A 407 4.75 2.55 -14.88
CA ASP A 407 5.10 3.13 -16.19
C ASP A 407 5.64 4.60 -16.08
N ASN A 408 5.62 5.20 -14.89
CA ASN A 408 6.21 6.51 -14.54
C ASN A 408 6.70 6.50 -13.08
N PRO A 409 7.70 5.66 -12.74
CA PRO A 409 8.10 5.45 -11.35
C PRO A 409 8.76 6.69 -10.72
N LEU A 410 8.81 6.73 -9.40
CA LEU A 410 9.69 7.63 -8.68
C LEU A 410 11.15 7.25 -8.99
N SER A 411 12.00 8.25 -9.18
CA SER A 411 13.45 8.03 -9.11
C SER A 411 13.85 7.66 -7.68
N PHE A 412 15.05 7.09 -7.52
CA PHE A 412 15.54 6.78 -6.18
C PHE A 412 15.68 8.03 -5.30
N ASP A 413 16.11 9.16 -5.87
CA ASP A 413 16.23 10.44 -5.15
C ASP A 413 14.85 10.95 -4.67
N GLU A 414 13.81 10.82 -5.52
CA GLU A 414 12.43 11.19 -5.13
C GLU A 414 11.90 10.28 -4.01
N LEU A 415 12.19 8.97 -4.09
CA LEU A 415 11.81 8.01 -3.06
C LEU A 415 12.55 8.27 -1.75
N GLN A 416 13.86 8.53 -1.82
CA GLN A 416 14.67 8.91 -0.65
C GLN A 416 14.14 10.20 0.00
N CYS A 417 13.79 11.19 -0.82
CA CYS A 417 13.19 12.44 -0.33
C CYS A 417 11.84 12.15 0.39
N LYS A 418 10.98 11.34 -0.20
CA LYS A 418 9.72 10.90 0.43
C LYS A 418 10.00 10.21 1.77
N PHE A 419 10.93 9.25 1.78
CA PHE A 419 11.28 8.51 2.99
C PHE A 419 11.78 9.44 4.09
N LEU A 420 12.74 10.33 3.80
CA LEU A 420 13.32 11.25 4.78
C LEU A 420 12.26 12.23 5.33
N ASN A 421 11.41 12.79 4.45
CA ASN A 421 10.30 13.66 4.87
C ASN A 421 9.34 12.96 5.84
N ASN A 422 9.08 11.69 5.63
CA ASN A 422 8.21 10.87 6.48
C ASN A 422 8.94 10.44 7.77
N ALA A 423 10.13 9.88 7.66
CA ALA A 423 10.86 9.32 8.80
C ALA A 423 11.29 10.40 9.81
N THR A 424 11.60 11.60 9.35
CA THR A 424 12.00 12.73 10.23
C THR A 424 10.84 13.33 11.03
N LEU A 425 9.62 12.87 10.84
CA LEU A 425 8.51 13.17 11.76
C LEU A 425 8.65 12.42 13.11
N ALA A 426 9.33 11.28 13.11
CA ALA A 426 9.54 10.44 14.30
C ALA A 426 10.99 10.33 14.74
N LEU A 427 11.97 10.51 13.85
CA LEU A 427 13.39 10.27 14.06
C LEU A 427 14.23 11.52 13.73
N ASP A 428 15.43 11.58 14.26
CA ASP A 428 16.44 12.49 13.71
C ASP A 428 16.96 11.99 12.35
N GLU A 429 17.45 12.92 11.52
CA GLU A 429 17.88 12.65 10.15
C GLU A 429 19.00 11.59 10.09
N SER A 430 19.93 11.59 11.05
CA SER A 430 21.02 10.60 11.12
C SER A 430 20.48 9.18 11.31
N LYS A 431 19.46 8.99 12.16
CA LYS A 431 18.81 7.68 12.33
C LYS A 431 18.01 7.29 11.09
N ALA A 432 17.30 8.24 10.48
CA ALA A 432 16.57 7.98 9.24
C ALA A 432 17.51 7.51 8.12
N MET A 433 18.66 8.17 7.94
CA MET A 433 19.66 7.77 6.94
C MET A 433 20.22 6.37 7.22
N LYS A 434 20.51 6.01 8.47
CA LYS A 434 20.97 4.66 8.83
C LYS A 434 19.92 3.58 8.52
N LEU A 435 18.64 3.88 8.74
CA LEU A 435 17.56 2.94 8.37
C LEU A 435 17.45 2.78 6.85
N LEU A 436 17.60 3.86 6.08
CA LEU A 436 17.65 3.78 4.63
C LEU A 436 18.79 2.86 4.17
N GLU A 437 20.01 3.06 4.68
CA GLU A 437 21.16 2.23 4.35
C GLU A 437 20.93 0.76 4.73
N LYS A 438 20.34 0.48 5.89
CA LYS A 438 20.00 -0.89 6.31
C LYS A 438 18.99 -1.55 5.38
N ILE A 439 17.93 -0.86 4.97
CA ILE A 439 16.93 -1.41 4.03
C ILE A 439 17.56 -1.62 2.65
N MET A 440 18.35 -0.69 2.15
CA MET A 440 18.96 -0.80 0.82
C MET A 440 20.04 -1.89 0.74
N SER A 441 20.51 -2.37 1.89
CA SER A 441 21.45 -3.51 2.03
C SER A 441 20.87 -4.66 2.84
N ILE A 442 19.54 -4.86 2.79
CA ILE A 442 18.82 -5.80 3.66
C ILE A 442 19.33 -7.23 3.55
N GLU A 443 19.77 -7.64 2.36
CA GLU A 443 20.34 -8.97 2.10
C GLU A 443 21.60 -9.27 2.91
N THR A 444 22.30 -8.26 3.39
CA THR A 444 23.49 -8.42 4.24
C THR A 444 23.19 -8.35 5.73
N GLN A 445 21.97 -8.01 6.11
CA GLN A 445 21.60 -7.84 7.51
C GLN A 445 21.36 -9.19 8.21
N ARG A 446 21.67 -9.22 9.51
CA ARG A 446 21.41 -10.38 10.39
C ARG A 446 20.31 -10.09 11.42
N ALA A 447 19.97 -8.82 11.59
CA ALA A 447 18.91 -8.33 12.47
C ALA A 447 18.41 -6.97 11.96
N PHE A 448 17.18 -6.63 12.32
CA PHE A 448 16.61 -5.32 12.02
C PHE A 448 16.14 -4.67 13.34
N GLU A 449 16.93 -3.73 13.85
CA GLU A 449 16.69 -2.96 15.09
C GLU A 449 16.56 -1.46 14.81
#